data_eb71359aee203a592485864e93c63f71
#
_entry.id   eb71359aee203a592485864e93c63f71
#
_cell.length_a   1.000
_cell.length_b   1.000
_cell.length_c   1.000
_cell.angle_alpha   90.00
_cell.angle_beta   90.00
_cell.angle_gamma   90.00
#
_symmetry.space_group_name_H-M   'P 1'
#
loop_
_entity.id
_entity.type
_entity.pdbx_description
1 polymer ?
#
loop_
_entity_poly.entity_id
_entity_poly.type
_entity_poly.pdbx_seq_one_letter_code
_entity_poly.pdbx_strand_id
1 'polypeptide(L)'
;MRKLRIPLVIVGAYFLMQSSCEQNNQNIPYVPVNFDINLNLPSYTSLNFPGEHLIVQGGSKGIIIYRYTMDEFVVLDRHATFDVTLGCHVAVESDGITLSDESECSDSKWIILDGSVMQGPATLPLHRYRTSWNPPIIHVYN
;
A
#
# COMPACT_ATOMS: atom_id res chain seq x y z
N MET A 1 -39.76 4.15 -62.41
CA MET A 1 -38.57 4.58 -61.68
C MET A 1 -38.88 4.51 -60.19
N ARG A 2 -38.47 3.43 -59.51
CA ARG A 2 -38.69 3.22 -58.08
C ARG A 2 -37.49 3.81 -57.31
N LYS A 3 -37.73 4.87 -56.56
CA LYS A 3 -36.75 5.48 -55.69
C LYS A 3 -36.57 4.59 -54.44
N LEU A 4 -35.40 3.99 -54.31
CA LEU A 4 -34.99 3.21 -53.16
C LEU A 4 -34.70 4.19 -51.97
N ARG A 5 -35.58 4.18 -50.98
CA ARG A 5 -35.38 4.94 -49.72
C ARG A 5 -34.64 4.03 -48.75
N ILE A 6 -33.34 4.25 -48.58
CA ILE A 6 -32.54 3.61 -47.58
C ILE A 6 -32.88 4.26 -46.22
N PRO A 7 -33.28 3.51 -45.19
CA PRO A 7 -33.57 4.09 -43.89
C PRO A 7 -32.25 4.49 -43.17
N LEU A 8 -32.18 5.76 -42.85
CA LEU A 8 -31.09 6.46 -42.15
C LEU A 8 -31.01 6.12 -40.65
N VAL A 9 -31.41 4.93 -40.22
CA VAL A 9 -31.61 4.59 -38.81
C VAL A 9 -30.48 3.70 -38.24
N ILE A 10 -29.51 3.23 -39.04
CA ILE A 10 -28.52 2.24 -38.60
C ILE A 10 -27.19 2.87 -38.16
N VAL A 11 -26.97 4.17 -38.33
CA VAL A 11 -25.71 4.83 -37.98
C VAL A 11 -25.62 5.32 -36.51
N GLY A 12 -26.76 5.34 -35.81
CA GLY A 12 -26.80 5.87 -34.42
C GLY A 12 -26.44 4.92 -33.29
N ALA A 13 -26.25 3.61 -33.57
CA ALA A 13 -26.12 2.61 -32.50
C ALA A 13 -24.67 2.16 -32.20
N TYR A 14 -23.66 2.72 -32.87
CA TYR A 14 -22.25 2.25 -32.74
C TYR A 14 -21.39 3.11 -31.84
N PHE A 15 -21.95 4.08 -31.11
CA PHE A 15 -21.13 5.07 -30.37
C PHE A 15 -21.20 4.96 -28.85
N LEU A 16 -21.69 3.86 -28.27
CA LEU A 16 -21.89 3.76 -26.81
C LEU A 16 -21.17 2.59 -26.13
N MET A 17 -20.09 2.06 -26.68
CA MET A 17 -19.27 1.05 -25.98
C MET A 17 -17.78 1.37 -26.00
N GLN A 18 -17.43 2.54 -25.51
CA GLN A 18 -16.08 2.77 -24.99
C GLN A 18 -16.18 2.94 -23.48
N SER A 19 -16.51 1.87 -22.77
CA SER A 19 -16.16 1.74 -21.37
C SER A 19 -14.64 1.55 -21.35
N SER A 20 -13.90 2.64 -21.23
CA SER A 20 -12.52 2.62 -20.84
C SER A 20 -12.47 1.96 -19.46
N CYS A 21 -12.06 0.71 -19.39
CA CYS A 21 -11.54 0.15 -18.15
C CYS A 21 -10.25 0.92 -17.85
N GLU A 22 -10.35 1.94 -17.03
CA GLU A 22 -9.21 2.55 -16.38
C GLU A 22 -8.64 1.47 -15.47
N GLN A 23 -7.58 0.80 -15.92
CA GLN A 23 -6.79 -0.09 -15.08
C GLN A 23 -6.10 0.82 -14.05
N ASN A 24 -6.74 1.00 -12.90
CA ASN A 24 -6.09 1.53 -11.72
C ASN A 24 -4.94 0.60 -11.38
N ASN A 25 -3.73 0.98 -11.77
CA ASN A 25 -2.52 0.26 -11.44
C ASN A 25 -2.24 0.49 -9.95
N GLN A 26 -2.86 -0.33 -9.09
CA GLN A 26 -2.77 -0.22 -7.63
C GLN A 26 -1.60 -1.02 -7.05
N ASN A 27 -0.81 -1.67 -7.92
CA ASN A 27 0.38 -2.39 -7.49
C ASN A 27 1.55 -1.43 -7.36
N ILE A 28 2.13 -1.36 -6.16
CA ILE A 28 3.34 -0.59 -5.93
C ILE A 28 4.52 -1.18 -6.73
N PRO A 29 5.51 -0.35 -7.13
CA PRO A 29 6.71 -0.84 -7.80
C PRO A 29 7.42 -1.89 -6.96
N TYR A 30 7.81 -3.00 -7.59
CA TYR A 30 8.62 -4.02 -6.92
C TYR A 30 10.02 -3.50 -6.65
N VAL A 31 10.41 -3.50 -5.39
CA VAL A 31 11.77 -3.19 -4.94
C VAL A 31 12.27 -4.38 -4.12
N PRO A 32 13.44 -4.96 -4.46
CA PRO A 32 14.01 -6.04 -3.67
C PRO A 32 14.30 -5.57 -2.24
N VAL A 33 13.81 -6.32 -1.27
CA VAL A 33 14.04 -6.08 0.15
C VAL A 33 14.65 -7.33 0.77
N ASN A 34 15.81 -7.17 1.40
CA ASN A 34 16.51 -8.23 2.13
C ASN A 34 17.51 -7.58 3.10
N PHE A 35 17.14 -7.46 4.37
CA PHE A 35 18.01 -6.86 5.39
C PHE A 35 17.69 -7.39 6.80
N ASP A 36 18.64 -7.21 7.71
CA ASP A 36 18.54 -7.59 9.11
C ASP A 36 18.46 -6.36 10.00
N ILE A 37 17.67 -6.46 11.07
CA ILE A 37 17.59 -5.48 12.15
C ILE A 37 17.97 -6.16 13.45
N ASN A 38 19.01 -5.65 14.10
CA ASN A 38 19.44 -6.12 15.41
C ASN A 38 18.88 -5.21 16.50
N LEU A 39 17.95 -5.71 17.31
CA LEU A 39 17.28 -4.95 18.37
C LEU A 39 18.22 -4.53 19.52
N ASN A 40 19.44 -5.07 19.61
CA ASN A 40 20.43 -4.62 20.57
C ASN A 40 21.12 -3.29 20.17
N LEU A 41 20.91 -2.84 18.93
CA LEU A 41 21.48 -1.56 18.49
C LEU A 41 20.61 -0.39 18.95
N PRO A 42 21.22 0.73 19.40
CA PRO A 42 20.49 1.89 19.91
C PRO A 42 19.44 2.46 18.96
N SER A 43 19.67 2.36 17.65
CA SER A 43 18.74 2.86 16.61
C SER A 43 17.41 2.11 16.55
N TYR A 44 17.33 0.92 17.16
CA TYR A 44 16.16 0.03 17.07
C TYR A 44 15.52 -0.27 18.42
N THR A 45 15.92 0.46 19.47
CA THR A 45 15.45 0.20 20.85
C THR A 45 13.95 0.38 21.04
N SER A 46 13.28 1.23 20.25
CA SER A 46 11.82 1.36 20.26
C SER A 46 11.13 0.03 19.98
N LEU A 47 11.68 -0.77 19.06
CA LEU A 47 11.14 -2.08 18.71
C LEU A 47 11.30 -3.15 19.80
N ASN A 48 11.89 -2.83 20.96
CA ASN A 48 11.94 -3.76 22.09
C ASN A 48 10.59 -3.90 22.83
N PHE A 49 9.63 -3.03 22.53
CA PHE A 49 8.32 -3.03 23.17
C PHE A 49 7.21 -3.31 22.17
N PRO A 50 6.28 -4.23 22.45
CA PRO A 50 5.07 -4.41 21.64
C PRO A 50 4.26 -3.12 21.55
N GLY A 51 3.66 -2.88 20.39
CA GLY A 51 2.92 -1.65 20.11
C GLY A 51 3.76 -0.51 19.55
N GLU A 52 5.08 -0.62 19.59
CA GLU A 52 6.00 0.37 19.04
C GLU A 52 6.30 0.11 17.56
N HIS A 53 6.67 1.17 16.86
CA HIS A 53 7.02 1.10 15.45
C HIS A 53 8.28 1.90 15.14
N LEU A 54 8.87 1.62 14.01
CA LEU A 54 10.02 2.33 13.47
C LEU A 54 9.91 2.42 11.93
N ILE A 55 10.33 3.56 11.39
CA ILE A 55 10.43 3.75 9.95
C ILE A 55 11.89 3.62 9.52
N VAL A 56 12.14 2.77 8.52
CA VAL A 56 13.46 2.58 7.92
C VAL A 56 13.42 2.83 6.42
N GLN A 57 14.60 3.10 5.86
CA GLN A 57 14.75 3.23 4.40
C GLN A 57 14.63 1.86 3.74
N GLY A 58 14.08 1.84 2.53
CA GLY A 58 13.91 0.63 1.72
C GLY A 58 12.53 0.56 1.09
N GLY A 59 12.27 -0.56 0.36
CA GLY A 59 11.02 -0.70 -0.37
C GLY A 59 10.79 0.40 -1.38
N SER A 60 9.53 0.66 -1.72
CA SER A 60 9.15 1.68 -2.68
C SER A 60 9.16 3.11 -2.10
N LYS A 61 8.65 3.28 -0.87
CA LYS A 61 8.52 4.61 -0.21
C LYS A 61 8.97 4.62 1.25
N GLY A 62 9.81 3.69 1.63
CA GLY A 62 10.18 3.44 3.02
C GLY A 62 9.39 2.29 3.61
N ILE A 63 9.82 1.79 4.74
CA ILE A 63 9.26 0.60 5.39
C ILE A 63 8.90 0.95 6.83
N ILE A 64 7.67 0.60 7.23
CA ILE A 64 7.24 0.63 8.63
C ILE A 64 7.45 -0.75 9.22
N ILE A 65 8.12 -0.82 10.34
CA ILE A 65 8.27 -2.03 11.16
C ILE A 65 7.49 -1.82 12.44
N TYR A 66 6.52 -2.64 12.69
CA TYR A 66 5.68 -2.60 13.88
C TYR A 66 5.86 -3.87 14.69
N ARG A 67 6.13 -3.74 15.98
CA ARG A 67 6.18 -4.89 16.86
C ARG A 67 4.79 -5.22 17.37
N TYR A 68 4.18 -6.27 16.81
CA TYR A 68 2.82 -6.69 17.16
C TYR A 68 2.76 -7.39 18.52
N THR A 69 3.64 -8.38 18.73
CA THR A 69 3.80 -9.08 20.01
C THR A 69 5.28 -9.17 20.39
N MET A 70 5.61 -9.91 21.45
CA MET A 70 7.02 -10.15 21.80
C MET A 70 7.80 -10.89 20.71
N ASP A 71 7.09 -11.72 19.91
CA ASP A 71 7.70 -12.61 18.91
C ASP A 71 7.24 -12.35 17.48
N GLU A 72 6.33 -11.39 17.27
CA GLU A 72 5.74 -11.12 15.96
C GLU A 72 5.93 -9.67 15.55
N PHE A 73 6.31 -9.49 14.28
CA PHE A 73 6.49 -8.20 13.64
C PHE A 73 5.63 -8.10 12.38
N VAL A 74 5.08 -6.92 12.15
CA VAL A 74 4.42 -6.56 10.90
C VAL A 74 5.31 -5.55 10.19
N VAL A 75 5.60 -5.81 8.91
CA VAL A 75 6.47 -4.95 8.11
C VAL A 75 5.74 -4.58 6.83
N LEU A 76 5.51 -3.28 6.65
CA LEU A 76 4.71 -2.72 5.56
C LEU A 76 5.52 -1.73 4.74
N ASP A 77 5.33 -1.73 3.41
CA ASP A 77 5.79 -0.62 2.58
C ASP A 77 4.92 0.61 2.86
N ARG A 78 5.53 1.76 2.93
CA ARG A 78 4.81 3.02 3.13
C ARG A 78 4.11 3.55 1.88
N HIS A 79 4.31 2.93 0.72
CA HIS A 79 3.68 3.38 -0.51
C HIS A 79 2.16 3.19 -0.42
N ALA A 80 1.41 4.28 -0.46
CA ALA A 80 -0.05 4.26 -0.46
C ALA A 80 -0.57 3.54 -1.70
N THR A 81 -1.56 2.66 -1.52
CA THR A 81 -2.11 1.82 -2.59
C THR A 81 -3.27 2.47 -3.35
N PHE A 82 -3.61 3.71 -3.00
CA PHE A 82 -4.53 4.52 -3.81
C PHE A 82 -3.72 5.37 -4.80
N ASP A 83 -3.96 5.16 -6.09
CA ASP A 83 -3.26 5.82 -7.18
C ASP A 83 -1.72 5.85 -6.98
N VAL A 84 -1.12 4.67 -7.06
CA VAL A 84 0.33 4.49 -6.83
C VAL A 84 1.22 5.36 -7.71
N THR A 85 0.69 5.88 -8.83
CA THR A 85 1.43 6.76 -9.74
C THR A 85 1.74 8.12 -9.11
N LEU A 86 0.95 8.56 -8.14
CA LEU A 86 1.20 9.78 -7.37
C LEU A 86 2.42 9.64 -6.45
N GLY A 87 2.79 8.39 -6.12
CA GLY A 87 3.94 8.10 -5.27
C GLY A 87 3.80 8.56 -3.83
N CYS A 88 2.58 8.61 -3.34
CA CYS A 88 2.26 9.00 -1.97
C CYS A 88 2.70 7.94 -0.96
N HIS A 89 2.94 8.36 0.27
CA HIS A 89 3.35 7.46 1.33
C HIS A 89 2.52 7.69 2.60
N VAL A 90 2.42 6.65 3.41
CA VAL A 90 1.65 6.68 4.65
C VAL A 90 2.52 6.99 5.86
N ALA A 91 1.92 7.64 6.86
CA ALA A 91 2.49 7.85 8.19
C ALA A 91 1.58 7.24 9.25
N VAL A 92 2.18 6.91 10.40
CA VAL A 92 1.44 6.43 11.57
C VAL A 92 0.82 7.63 12.27
N GLU A 93 -0.48 7.60 12.50
CA GLU A 93 -1.19 8.63 13.26
C GLU A 93 -0.84 8.56 14.77
N SER A 94 -1.27 9.56 15.51
CA SER A 94 -0.98 9.68 16.95
C SER A 94 -1.59 8.56 17.82
N ASP A 95 -2.55 7.81 17.28
CA ASP A 95 -3.12 6.62 17.94
C ASP A 95 -2.21 5.39 17.89
N GLY A 96 -1.13 5.44 17.09
CA GLY A 96 -0.16 4.36 16.92
C GLY A 96 -0.65 3.16 16.10
N ILE A 97 -1.88 3.20 15.56
CA ILE A 97 -2.54 2.08 14.89
C ILE A 97 -2.99 2.45 13.48
N THR A 98 -3.48 3.67 13.30
CA THR A 98 -3.97 4.16 12.01
C THR A 98 -2.81 4.66 11.16
N LEU A 99 -2.80 4.25 9.90
CA LEU A 99 -1.92 4.76 8.86
C LEU A 99 -2.73 5.64 7.93
N SER A 100 -2.31 6.88 7.73
CA SER A 100 -2.93 7.81 6.79
C SER A 100 -1.95 8.29 5.75
N ASP A 101 -2.47 8.79 4.64
CA ASP A 101 -1.66 9.40 3.60
C ASP A 101 -1.04 10.72 4.11
N GLU A 102 0.28 10.75 4.26
CA GLU A 102 1.03 11.92 4.77
C GLU A 102 1.04 13.07 3.75
N SER A 103 0.87 12.77 2.47
CA SER A 103 0.94 13.74 1.38
C SER A 103 -0.41 14.36 1.03
N GLU A 104 -1.46 14.06 1.77
CA GLU A 104 -2.84 14.49 1.48
C GLU A 104 -3.31 14.08 0.07
N CYS A 105 -2.76 12.98 -0.48
CA CYS A 105 -3.13 12.50 -1.80
C CYS A 105 -4.53 11.88 -1.82
N SER A 106 -4.97 11.35 -0.67
CA SER A 106 -6.30 10.79 -0.51
C SER A 106 -6.72 10.77 0.97
N ASP A 107 -8.01 10.56 1.21
CA ASP A 107 -8.55 10.32 2.56
C ASP A 107 -8.44 8.85 3.00
N SER A 108 -7.64 8.05 2.28
CA SER A 108 -7.50 6.64 2.58
C SER A 108 -6.75 6.41 3.89
N LYS A 109 -7.21 5.38 4.62
CA LYS A 109 -6.58 4.95 5.86
C LYS A 109 -6.44 3.43 5.90
N TRP A 110 -5.36 3.00 6.53
CA TRP A 110 -5.04 1.58 6.71
C TRP A 110 -4.74 1.31 8.18
N ILE A 111 -4.75 0.04 8.57
CA ILE A 111 -4.37 -0.37 9.92
C ILE A 111 -2.96 -0.96 9.91
N ILE A 112 -2.13 -0.59 10.89
CA ILE A 112 -0.74 -1.04 11.00
C ILE A 112 -0.62 -2.55 11.30
N LEU A 113 -1.66 -3.15 11.87
CA LEU A 113 -1.65 -4.54 12.33
C LEU A 113 -1.49 -5.56 11.20
N ASP A 114 -1.95 -5.23 10.01
CA ASP A 114 -1.88 -6.12 8.83
C ASP A 114 -1.82 -5.37 7.49
N GLY A 115 -1.94 -4.05 7.51
CA GLY A 115 -1.96 -3.21 6.32
C GLY A 115 -3.32 -3.12 5.63
N SER A 116 -4.40 -3.69 6.19
CA SER A 116 -5.73 -3.66 5.56
C SER A 116 -6.33 -2.26 5.53
N VAL A 117 -7.20 -2.02 4.55
CA VAL A 117 -7.89 -0.74 4.37
C VAL A 117 -8.95 -0.56 5.44
N MET A 118 -8.88 0.56 6.16
CA MET A 118 -9.92 0.99 7.11
C MET A 118 -10.91 1.97 6.47
N GLN A 119 -10.39 2.86 5.60
CA GLN A 119 -11.17 3.89 4.92
C GLN A 119 -10.67 4.06 3.50
N GLY A 120 -11.60 4.08 2.53
CA GLY A 120 -11.30 4.38 1.13
C GLY A 120 -10.99 5.87 0.91
N PRO A 121 -10.62 6.20 -0.34
CA PRO A 121 -10.89 5.47 -1.60
C PRO A 121 -9.98 4.29 -1.94
N ALA A 122 -8.86 4.05 -1.23
CA ALA A 122 -8.06 2.86 -1.43
C ALA A 122 -8.88 1.57 -1.28
N THR A 123 -8.60 0.56 -2.09
CA THR A 123 -9.27 -0.75 -2.08
C THR A 123 -8.32 -1.91 -1.82
N LEU A 124 -7.01 -1.67 -1.92
CA LEU A 124 -5.99 -2.67 -1.67
C LEU A 124 -5.23 -2.40 -0.37
N PRO A 125 -4.84 -3.46 0.37
CA PRO A 125 -3.99 -3.31 1.54
C PRO A 125 -2.61 -2.79 1.15
N LEU A 126 -1.87 -2.27 2.13
CA LEU A 126 -0.45 -1.96 1.96
C LEU A 126 0.34 -3.24 1.69
N HIS A 127 1.43 -3.10 0.94
CA HIS A 127 2.32 -4.23 0.68
C HIS A 127 3.00 -4.67 1.97
N ARG A 128 2.88 -5.97 2.30
CA ARG A 128 3.48 -6.57 3.49
C ARG A 128 4.67 -7.41 3.11
N TYR A 129 5.80 -7.16 3.78
CA TYR A 129 7.02 -7.95 3.68
C TYR A 129 6.96 -9.17 4.58
N ARG A 130 7.74 -10.20 4.23
CA ARG A 130 7.95 -11.37 5.08
C ARG A 130 8.97 -11.07 6.16
N THR A 131 8.79 -11.70 7.31
CA THR A 131 9.73 -11.59 8.42
C THR A 131 10.07 -12.95 8.98
N SER A 132 11.31 -13.10 9.45
CA SER A 132 11.67 -14.18 10.38
C SER A 132 12.33 -13.57 11.61
N TRP A 133 11.97 -14.09 12.78
CA TRP A 133 12.46 -13.63 14.07
C TRP A 133 13.41 -14.67 14.68
N ASN A 134 14.65 -14.27 14.87
CA ASN A 134 15.66 -15.03 15.62
C ASN A 134 16.35 -14.07 16.58
N PRO A 135 15.87 -13.98 17.83
CA PRO A 135 16.33 -12.97 18.76
C PRO A 135 17.86 -12.85 18.82
N PRO A 136 18.44 -11.66 18.78
CA PRO A 136 17.77 -10.34 18.71
C PRO A 136 17.57 -9.81 17.26
N ILE A 137 17.55 -10.66 16.24
CA ILE A 137 17.57 -10.26 14.84
C ILE A 137 16.22 -10.52 14.19
N ILE A 138 15.66 -9.46 13.56
CA ILE A 138 14.57 -9.55 12.62
C ILE A 138 15.15 -9.56 11.22
N HIS A 139 14.88 -10.59 10.44
CA HIS A 139 15.19 -10.64 9.02
C HIS A 139 13.94 -10.26 8.21
N VAL A 140 14.06 -9.26 7.31
CA VAL A 140 12.97 -8.73 6.47
C VAL A 140 13.27 -8.99 5.00
N TYR A 141 12.32 -9.56 4.27
CA TYR A 141 12.52 -9.92 2.86
C TYR A 141 11.20 -9.95 2.06
N ASN A 142 11.30 -9.90 0.71
CA ASN A 142 10.16 -10.10 -0.20
C ASN A 142 9.65 -11.54 -0.21
#